data_c61c41710f57382420ea0730054a7995
#
_entry.id   c61c41710f57382420ea0730054a7995
#
_cell.length_a   1.000
_cell.length_b   1.000
_cell.length_c   1.000
_cell.angle_alpha   90.00
_cell.angle_beta   90.00
_cell.angle_gamma   90.00
#
_symmetry.space_group_name_H-M   'P 1'
#
loop_
_entity.id
_entity.type
_entity.pdbx_description
1 polymer ?
#
loop_
_entity_poly.entity_id
_entity_poly.type
_entity_poly.pdbx_seq_one_letter_code
_entity_poly.pdbx_strand_id
1 'polypeptide(L)'
;MKSKEGAVSGLTSGIEYLFKKNKVDYIKGWGKFNSANEIAIDLNDGGSQVIHADKTIIATGSEPASLPAGLLDIDEEYVVTSTGALSLAKIPKSMVVVGGGVIGLEMGSVY
;
A
#
# COMPACT_ATOMS: atom_id res chain seq x y z
N MET A 1 -6.93 -5.75 -15.40
CA MET A 1 -7.21 -5.86 -13.97
C MET A 1 -7.11 -7.29 -13.41
N LYS A 2 -7.83 -8.29 -13.93
CA LYS A 2 -7.74 -9.70 -13.46
C LYS A 2 -6.30 -10.25 -13.39
N SER A 3 -5.44 -9.89 -14.33
CA SER A 3 -4.02 -10.33 -14.34
C SER A 3 -3.21 -9.73 -13.18
N LYS A 4 -3.43 -8.44 -12.86
CA LYS A 4 -2.79 -7.76 -11.72
C LYS A 4 -3.21 -8.40 -10.40
N GLU A 5 -4.51 -8.60 -10.19
CA GLU A 5 -5.05 -9.20 -8.96
C GLU A 5 -4.53 -10.62 -8.73
N GLY A 6 -4.46 -11.41 -9.81
CA GLY A 6 -3.88 -12.76 -9.75
C GLY A 6 -2.40 -12.75 -9.37
N ALA A 7 -1.61 -11.84 -9.93
CA ALA A 7 -0.20 -11.68 -9.60
C ALA A 7 0.00 -11.23 -8.15
N VAL A 8 -0.75 -10.25 -7.68
CA VAL A 8 -0.71 -9.76 -6.29
C VAL A 8 -1.08 -10.87 -5.33
N SER A 9 -2.19 -11.58 -5.57
CA SER A 9 -2.63 -12.71 -4.72
C SER A 9 -1.59 -13.82 -4.66
N GLY A 10 -0.98 -14.18 -5.79
CA GLY A 10 0.07 -15.20 -5.83
C GLY A 10 1.30 -14.79 -5.03
N LEU A 11 1.74 -13.53 -5.15
CA LEU A 11 2.91 -13.02 -4.43
C LEU A 11 2.65 -12.92 -2.92
N THR A 12 1.50 -12.41 -2.51
CA THR A 12 1.15 -12.30 -1.09
C THR A 12 1.03 -13.68 -0.43
N SER A 13 0.39 -14.64 -1.09
CA SER A 13 0.33 -16.02 -0.60
C SER A 13 1.70 -16.68 -0.49
N GLY A 14 2.61 -16.38 -1.42
CA GLY A 14 3.99 -16.83 -1.38
C GLY A 14 4.75 -16.29 -0.15
N ILE A 15 4.55 -15.03 0.19
CA ILE A 15 5.14 -14.39 1.39
C ILE A 15 4.58 -15.04 2.66
N GLU A 16 3.27 -15.24 2.74
CA GLU A 16 2.63 -15.91 3.90
C GLU A 16 3.18 -17.34 4.10
N TYR A 17 3.37 -18.07 2.99
CA TYR A 17 4.02 -19.39 3.03
C TYR A 17 5.45 -19.33 3.57
N LEU A 18 6.24 -18.32 3.15
CA LEU A 18 7.61 -18.13 3.63
C LEU A 18 7.65 -17.81 5.12
N PHE A 19 6.73 -16.96 5.62
CA PHE A 19 6.62 -16.69 7.05
C PHE A 19 6.35 -17.97 7.84
N LYS A 20 5.36 -18.75 7.40
CA LYS A 20 5.04 -20.05 8.04
C LYS A 20 6.22 -21.03 8.01
N LYS A 21 6.88 -21.17 6.85
CA LYS A 21 8.04 -22.05 6.67
C LYS A 21 9.20 -21.67 7.59
N ASN A 22 9.46 -20.38 7.77
CA ASN A 22 10.54 -19.86 8.60
C ASN A 22 10.15 -19.60 10.05
N LYS A 23 8.93 -19.99 10.46
CA LYS A 23 8.40 -19.79 11.82
C LYS A 23 8.42 -18.31 12.24
N VAL A 24 8.06 -17.41 11.32
CA VAL A 24 7.89 -15.99 11.57
C VAL A 24 6.44 -15.74 11.91
N ASP A 25 6.18 -15.10 13.04
CA ASP A 25 4.84 -14.68 13.42
C ASP A 25 4.38 -13.54 12.51
N TYR A 26 3.23 -13.71 11.88
CA TYR A 26 2.65 -12.74 10.98
C TYR A 26 1.38 -12.15 11.59
N ILE A 27 1.47 -10.91 12.08
CA ILE A 27 0.39 -10.19 12.73
C ILE A 27 -0.16 -9.14 11.78
N LYS A 28 -1.42 -9.26 11.40
CA LYS A 28 -2.10 -8.30 10.51
C LYS A 28 -2.79 -7.22 11.33
N GLY A 29 -2.29 -6.01 11.26
CA GLY A 29 -2.83 -4.87 12.02
C GLY A 29 -2.01 -3.60 11.87
N TRP A 30 -2.40 -2.57 12.60
CA TRP A 30 -1.72 -1.28 12.66
C TRP A 30 -0.84 -1.21 13.90
N GLY A 31 0.47 -1.12 13.69
CA GLY A 31 1.45 -1.05 14.77
C GLY A 31 1.73 0.38 15.21
N LYS A 32 1.77 0.59 16.52
CA LYS A 32 2.16 1.85 17.16
C LYS A 32 3.16 1.59 18.27
N PHE A 33 4.25 2.36 18.32
CA PHE A 33 5.19 2.31 19.42
C PHE A 33 4.58 2.87 20.71
N ASN A 34 4.55 2.06 21.77
CA ASN A 34 4.29 2.50 23.13
C ASN A 34 5.61 2.92 23.82
N SER A 35 6.70 2.22 23.48
CA SER A 35 8.05 2.50 23.96
C SER A 35 9.07 2.04 22.93
N ALA A 36 10.35 2.18 23.24
CA ALA A 36 11.44 1.73 22.35
C ALA A 36 11.38 0.23 22.01
N ASN A 37 10.83 -0.59 22.93
CA ASN A 37 10.79 -2.04 22.80
C ASN A 37 9.38 -2.62 22.84
N GLU A 38 8.35 -1.79 22.83
CA GLU A 38 6.96 -2.24 22.93
C GLU A 38 6.13 -1.64 21.80
N ILE A 39 5.43 -2.52 21.07
CA ILE A 39 4.57 -2.16 19.96
C ILE A 39 3.15 -2.65 20.25
N ALA A 40 2.21 -1.72 20.33
CA ALA A 40 0.79 -2.04 20.35
C ALA A 40 0.31 -2.21 18.91
N ILE A 41 -0.53 -3.21 18.70
CA ILE A 41 -1.08 -3.54 17.38
C ILE A 41 -2.59 -3.59 17.47
N ASP A 42 -3.26 -2.76 16.69
CA ASP A 42 -4.70 -2.84 16.46
C ASP A 42 -4.94 -3.85 15.34
N LEU A 43 -5.53 -5.00 15.68
CA LEU A 43 -5.70 -6.12 14.76
C LEU A 43 -6.79 -5.83 13.72
N ASN A 44 -6.59 -6.26 12.47
CA ASN A 44 -7.55 -6.07 11.38
C ASN A 44 -8.88 -6.83 11.59
N ASP A 45 -8.86 -7.91 12.35
CA ASP A 45 -10.03 -8.72 12.72
C ASP A 45 -10.70 -8.27 14.02
N GLY A 46 -10.21 -7.21 14.61
CA GLY A 46 -10.67 -6.62 15.87
C GLY A 46 -9.82 -7.03 17.05
N GLY A 47 -9.84 -6.18 18.08
CA GLY A 47 -9.02 -6.35 19.26
C GLY A 47 -7.63 -5.71 19.13
N SER A 48 -6.82 -5.90 20.15
CA SER A 48 -5.45 -5.37 20.19
C SER A 48 -4.49 -6.36 20.80
N GLN A 49 -3.24 -6.26 20.43
CA GLN A 49 -2.14 -7.07 20.93
C GLN A 49 -0.93 -6.18 21.22
N VAL A 50 -0.15 -6.53 22.23
CA VAL A 50 1.13 -5.88 22.51
C VAL A 50 2.24 -6.90 22.33
N ILE A 51 3.29 -6.50 21.61
CA ILE A 51 4.49 -7.31 21.44
C ILE A 51 5.71 -6.56 21.96
N HIS A 52 6.69 -7.33 22.41
CA HIS A 52 8.00 -6.82 22.80
C HIS A 52 9.04 -7.22 21.77
N ALA A 53 9.87 -6.26 21.34
CA ALA A 53 10.93 -6.47 20.38
C ALA A 53 12.21 -5.74 20.81
N ASP A 54 13.33 -6.44 20.86
CA ASP A 54 14.64 -5.86 21.15
C ASP A 54 15.12 -4.95 20.02
N LYS A 55 14.75 -5.29 18.79
CA LYS A 55 15.09 -4.54 17.57
C LYS A 55 13.90 -4.50 16.65
N THR A 56 13.63 -3.33 16.10
CA THR A 56 12.51 -3.12 15.17
C THR A 56 13.00 -2.46 13.89
N ILE A 57 12.51 -2.97 12.77
CA ILE A 57 12.71 -2.35 11.45
C ILE A 57 11.39 -1.71 11.04
N ILE A 58 11.42 -0.39 10.77
CA ILE A 58 10.27 0.35 10.24
C ILE A 58 10.32 0.26 8.72
N ALA A 59 9.38 -0.48 8.14
CA ALA A 59 9.28 -0.71 6.70
C ALA A 59 7.80 -0.59 6.25
N THR A 60 7.17 0.52 6.58
CA THR A 60 5.73 0.74 6.46
C THR A 60 5.26 1.11 5.05
N GLY A 61 6.18 1.14 4.08
CA GLY A 61 5.87 1.54 2.71
C GLY A 61 5.76 3.05 2.53
N SER A 62 5.00 3.47 1.53
CA SER A 62 4.82 4.88 1.17
C SER A 62 3.41 5.13 0.66
N GLU A 63 2.98 6.37 0.72
CA GLU A 63 1.72 6.84 0.15
C GLU A 63 2.00 7.93 -0.89
N PRO A 64 1.09 8.15 -1.85
CA PRO A 64 1.20 9.27 -2.77
C PRO A 64 1.25 10.60 -2.02
N ALA A 65 2.18 11.47 -2.40
CA ALA A 65 2.26 12.81 -1.82
C ALA A 65 1.01 13.62 -2.18
N SER A 66 0.45 14.30 -1.20
CA SER A 66 -0.66 15.23 -1.42
C SER A 66 -0.19 16.45 -2.22
N LEU A 67 -1.04 16.92 -3.13
CA LEU A 67 -0.84 18.21 -3.80
C LEU A 67 -1.11 19.35 -2.81
N PRO A 68 -0.55 20.56 -3.04
CA PRO A 68 -0.90 21.72 -2.26
C PRO A 68 -2.42 21.94 -2.22
N ALA A 69 -2.95 22.28 -1.05
CA ALA A 69 -4.37 22.49 -0.85
C ALA A 69 -4.94 23.50 -1.86
N GLY A 70 -6.06 23.15 -2.50
CA GLY A 70 -6.76 23.99 -3.48
C GLY A 70 -6.20 23.95 -4.90
N LEU A 71 -5.17 23.15 -5.17
CA LEU A 71 -4.66 22.97 -6.54
C LEU A 71 -5.52 21.98 -7.35
N LEU A 72 -5.83 20.83 -6.75
CA LEU A 72 -6.68 19.79 -7.32
C LEU A 72 -7.27 18.96 -6.17
N ASP A 73 -8.56 18.71 -6.24
CA ASP A 73 -9.24 17.79 -5.33
C ASP A 73 -9.14 16.37 -5.91
N ILE A 74 -8.52 15.48 -5.15
CA ILE A 74 -8.38 14.07 -5.51
C ILE A 74 -9.64 13.34 -5.04
N ASP A 75 -10.40 12.79 -5.98
CA ASP A 75 -11.64 12.05 -5.75
C ASP A 75 -11.47 10.54 -5.95
N GLU A 76 -10.30 10.10 -6.42
CA GLU A 76 -9.97 8.71 -6.80
C GLU A 76 -10.94 8.10 -7.84
N GLU A 77 -11.68 8.95 -8.55
CA GLU A 77 -12.59 8.55 -9.64
C GLU A 77 -12.17 9.18 -10.98
N TYR A 78 -12.11 10.51 -11.05
CA TYR A 78 -11.65 11.28 -12.21
C TYR A 78 -10.28 11.89 -12.00
N VAL A 79 -10.03 12.39 -10.82
CA VAL A 79 -8.73 12.91 -10.39
C VAL A 79 -8.11 11.89 -9.43
N VAL A 80 -7.23 11.08 -9.94
CA VAL A 80 -6.69 9.92 -9.23
C VAL A 80 -5.22 10.10 -8.89
N THR A 81 -4.79 9.52 -7.77
CA THR A 81 -3.38 9.29 -7.51
C THR A 81 -2.87 8.07 -8.29
N SER A 82 -1.60 7.73 -8.14
CA SER A 82 -1.06 6.48 -8.69
C SER A 82 -1.80 5.24 -8.15
N THR A 83 -2.33 5.30 -6.93
CA THR A 83 -3.12 4.22 -6.32
C THR A 83 -4.42 4.00 -7.08
N GLY A 84 -5.19 5.06 -7.34
CA GLY A 84 -6.40 5.00 -8.15
C GLY A 84 -6.12 4.62 -9.59
N ALA A 85 -5.04 5.19 -10.18
CA ALA A 85 -4.63 4.84 -11.54
C ALA A 85 -4.38 3.32 -11.71
N LEU A 86 -3.76 2.66 -10.73
CA LEU A 86 -3.57 1.20 -10.75
C LEU A 86 -4.85 0.39 -10.62
N SER A 87 -5.98 1.03 -10.35
CA SER A 87 -7.26 0.36 -10.06
C SER A 87 -8.41 0.79 -10.97
N LEU A 88 -8.14 1.54 -12.05
CA LEU A 88 -9.15 1.98 -12.99
C LEU A 88 -9.97 0.80 -13.54
N ALA A 89 -11.29 0.93 -13.51
CA ALA A 89 -12.21 -0.11 -13.98
C ALA A 89 -12.16 -0.27 -15.51
N LYS A 90 -11.85 0.80 -16.22
CA LYS A 90 -11.80 0.85 -17.71
C LYS A 90 -10.60 1.68 -18.14
N ILE A 91 -10.07 1.36 -19.33
CA ILE A 91 -9.04 2.19 -19.97
C ILE A 91 -9.70 3.53 -20.36
N PRO A 92 -9.15 4.67 -19.91
CA PRO A 92 -9.68 5.97 -20.26
C PRO A 92 -9.47 6.29 -21.73
N LYS A 93 -10.37 7.05 -22.34
CA LYS A 93 -10.20 7.53 -23.73
C LYS A 93 -9.12 8.60 -23.85
N SER A 94 -8.89 9.33 -22.79
CA SER A 94 -7.85 10.35 -22.66
C SER A 94 -7.40 10.42 -21.19
N MET A 95 -6.14 10.71 -20.98
CA MET A 95 -5.55 10.85 -19.67
C MET A 95 -4.61 12.07 -19.67
N VAL A 96 -4.70 12.87 -18.62
CA VAL A 96 -3.76 13.94 -18.35
C VAL A 96 -2.91 13.52 -17.16
N VAL A 97 -1.60 13.53 -17.32
CA VAL A 97 -0.65 13.21 -16.26
C VAL A 97 -0.02 14.49 -15.76
N VAL A 98 -0.25 14.81 -14.48
CA VAL A 98 0.32 15.97 -13.82
C VAL A 98 1.64 15.56 -13.17
N GLY A 99 2.74 15.99 -13.77
CA GLY A 99 4.10 15.67 -13.35
C GLY A 99 4.79 14.65 -14.25
N GLY A 100 6.06 14.91 -14.55
CA GLY A 100 6.92 14.07 -15.39
C GLY A 100 7.87 13.16 -14.60
N GLY A 101 7.52 12.80 -13.37
CA GLY A 101 8.26 11.81 -12.57
C GLY A 101 8.10 10.40 -13.09
N VAL A 102 8.93 9.48 -12.60
CA VAL A 102 8.97 8.07 -13.05
C VAL A 102 7.57 7.41 -13.02
N ILE A 103 6.82 7.56 -11.95
CA ILE A 103 5.48 6.96 -11.81
C ILE A 103 4.51 7.51 -12.86
N GLY A 104 4.50 8.84 -13.07
CA GLY A 104 3.62 9.48 -14.05
C GLY A 104 3.94 9.02 -15.48
N LEU A 105 5.21 8.90 -15.83
CA LEU A 105 5.64 8.41 -17.14
C LEU A 105 5.29 6.93 -17.33
N GLU A 106 5.49 6.10 -16.32
CA GLU A 106 5.11 4.68 -16.38
C GLU A 106 3.61 4.51 -16.54
N MET A 107 2.79 5.16 -15.71
CA MET A 107 1.32 5.09 -15.82
C MET A 107 0.83 5.61 -17.17
N GLY A 108 1.34 6.77 -17.62
CA GLY A 108 0.97 7.33 -18.92
C GLY A 108 1.37 6.44 -20.12
N SER A 109 2.45 5.66 -19.99
CA SER A 109 2.88 4.74 -21.07
C SER A 109 2.09 3.44 -21.08
N VAL A 110 1.55 3.00 -19.94
CA VAL A 110 0.74 1.78 -19.85
C VAL A 110 -0.67 2.00 -20.39
N TYR A 111 -1.26 3.18 -20.16
CA TYR A 111 -2.61 3.53 -20.63
C TYR A 111 -2.60 4.20 -22.00
#